data_bbd882fa1575b681c567f7ac2e32e1f6
#
_entry.id   bbd882fa1575b681c567f7ac2e32e1f6
#
_cell.length_a   1.000
_cell.length_b   1.000
_cell.length_c   1.000
_cell.angle_alpha   90.00
_cell.angle_beta   90.00
_cell.angle_gamma   90.00
#
_symmetry.space_group_name_H-M   'P 1'
#
loop_
_entity.id
_entity.type
_entity.pdbx_description
1 polymer ?
#
loop_
_entity_poly.entity_id
_entity_poly.type
_entity_poly.pdbx_seq_one_letter_code
_entity_poly.pdbx_strand_id
1 'polypeptide(L)'
;MKIVWRPMAEADRENIFDYIAQDNPRAALELDEDFKTKVEIAARNPKLYKAGRVRGTREIVVRPNYVMVCRIEDESSSVIVLRVLHAAQQWPPTK
;
A
#
# COMPACT_ATOMS: atom_id res chain seq x y z
N MET A 1 -13.89 -1.43 8.23
CA MET A 1 -13.55 -2.52 7.31
C MET A 1 -12.35 -3.27 7.80
N LYS A 2 -12.31 -4.55 7.52
CA LYS A 2 -11.16 -5.40 7.81
C LYS A 2 -10.02 -5.08 6.84
N ILE A 3 -8.78 -5.15 7.33
CA ILE A 3 -7.60 -4.91 6.50
C ILE A 3 -6.92 -6.24 6.24
N VAL A 4 -6.69 -6.53 4.96
CA VAL A 4 -6.02 -7.77 4.53
C VAL A 4 -4.78 -7.38 3.72
N TRP A 5 -3.63 -7.87 4.15
CA TRP A 5 -2.37 -7.69 3.42
C TRP A 5 -2.09 -8.95 2.62
N ARG A 6 -2.07 -8.81 1.30
CA ARG A 6 -1.72 -9.94 0.44
C ARG A 6 -0.23 -10.26 0.58
N PRO A 7 0.16 -11.51 0.33
CA PRO A 7 1.57 -11.89 0.47
C PRO A 7 2.54 -11.01 -0.31
N MET A 8 2.18 -10.60 -1.52
CA MET A 8 3.04 -9.71 -2.31
C MET A 8 3.17 -8.34 -1.67
N ALA A 9 2.11 -7.83 -1.06
CA ALA A 9 2.18 -6.55 -0.37
C ALA A 9 3.06 -6.64 0.88
N GLU A 10 2.96 -7.76 1.62
CA GLU A 10 3.83 -7.98 2.77
C GLU A 10 5.29 -8.08 2.34
N ALA A 11 5.57 -8.77 1.25
CA ALA A 11 6.92 -8.87 0.71
C ALA A 11 7.43 -7.48 0.26
N ASP A 12 6.58 -6.68 -0.37
CA ASP A 12 6.94 -5.32 -0.76
C ASP A 12 7.36 -4.50 0.47
N ARG A 13 6.56 -4.55 1.54
CA ARG A 13 6.87 -3.81 2.77
C ARG A 13 8.20 -4.24 3.37
N GLU A 14 8.41 -5.55 3.44
CA GLU A 14 9.64 -6.11 3.97
C GLU A 14 10.86 -5.67 3.15
N ASN A 15 10.75 -5.73 1.82
CA ASN A 15 11.84 -5.32 0.93
C ASN A 15 12.15 -3.83 1.06
N ILE A 16 11.11 -3.00 1.15
CA ILE A 16 11.29 -1.55 1.34
C ILE A 16 11.95 -1.27 2.68
N PHE A 17 11.48 -1.95 3.73
CA PHE A 17 12.04 -1.80 5.08
C PHE A 17 13.53 -2.15 5.08
N ASP A 18 13.87 -3.32 4.55
CA ASP A 18 15.26 -3.80 4.55
C ASP A 18 16.18 -2.86 3.79
N TYR A 19 15.72 -2.37 2.64
CA TYR A 19 16.50 -1.45 1.82
C TYR A 19 16.82 -0.16 2.57
N ILE A 20 15.81 0.46 3.19
CA ILE A 20 16.00 1.72 3.90
C ILE A 20 16.78 1.52 5.18
N ALA A 21 16.56 0.39 5.87
CA ALA A 21 17.20 0.10 7.15
C ALA A 21 18.71 -0.07 7.03
N GLN A 22 19.22 -0.37 5.85
CA GLN A 22 20.66 -0.44 5.62
C GLN A 22 21.35 0.88 6.00
N ASP A 23 20.70 2.00 5.71
CA ASP A 23 21.25 3.32 5.97
C ASP A 23 20.61 3.99 7.18
N ASN A 24 19.32 3.75 7.41
CA ASN A 24 18.56 4.48 8.42
C ASN A 24 17.42 3.63 8.97
N PRO A 25 17.68 2.83 10.02
CA PRO A 25 16.65 1.96 10.61
C PRO A 25 15.44 2.73 11.14
N ARG A 26 15.64 3.92 11.68
CA ARG A 26 14.53 4.72 12.18
C ARG A 26 13.60 5.15 11.03
N ALA A 27 14.17 5.59 9.93
CA ALA A 27 13.38 5.97 8.76
C ALA A 27 12.58 4.79 8.21
N ALA A 28 13.16 3.60 8.24
CA ALA A 28 12.46 2.38 7.81
C ALA A 28 11.25 2.09 8.70
N LEU A 29 11.40 2.22 10.02
CA LEU A 29 10.29 2.03 10.97
C LEU A 29 9.20 3.07 10.75
N GLU A 30 9.57 4.33 10.58
CA GLU A 30 8.60 5.41 10.39
C GLU A 30 7.79 5.22 9.11
N LEU A 31 8.44 4.84 8.02
CA LEU A 31 7.74 4.59 6.77
C LEU A 31 6.80 3.39 6.88
N ASP A 32 7.25 2.32 7.51
CA ASP A 32 6.40 1.13 7.66
C ASP A 32 5.16 1.43 8.52
N GLU A 33 5.31 2.25 9.55
CA GLU A 33 4.17 2.72 10.33
C GLU A 33 3.21 3.57 9.49
N ASP A 34 3.76 4.39 8.58
CA ASP A 34 2.92 5.18 7.67
C ASP A 34 2.06 4.30 6.78
N PHE A 35 2.59 3.18 6.29
CA PHE A 35 1.79 2.24 5.50
C PHE A 35 0.59 1.75 6.30
N LYS A 36 0.80 1.35 7.55
CA LYS A 36 -0.27 0.87 8.42
C LYS A 36 -1.30 1.97 8.70
N THR A 37 -0.84 3.15 9.05
CA THR A 37 -1.72 4.27 9.37
C THR A 37 -2.59 4.66 8.17
N LYS A 38 -1.99 4.72 6.99
CA LYS A 38 -2.73 5.13 5.79
C LYS A 38 -3.80 4.11 5.40
N VAL A 39 -3.52 2.82 5.52
CA VAL A 39 -4.54 1.82 5.20
C VAL A 39 -5.65 1.80 6.25
N GLU A 40 -5.35 2.08 7.52
CA GLU A 40 -6.37 2.20 8.55
C GLU A 40 -7.32 3.36 8.26
N ILE A 41 -6.77 4.49 7.80
CA ILE A 41 -7.59 5.63 7.38
C ILE A 41 -8.46 5.25 6.19
N ALA A 42 -7.90 4.54 5.22
CA ALA A 42 -8.65 4.08 4.06
C ALA A 42 -9.78 3.12 4.46
N ALA A 43 -9.54 2.27 5.44
CA ALA A 43 -10.55 1.32 5.92
C ALA A 43 -11.74 2.03 6.57
N ARG A 44 -11.51 3.21 7.16
CA ARG A 44 -12.58 4.00 7.74
C ARG A 44 -13.30 4.89 6.71
N ASN A 45 -12.63 5.16 5.57
CA ASN A 45 -13.14 6.07 4.54
C ASN A 45 -12.91 5.48 3.15
N PRO A 46 -13.51 4.30 2.84
CA PRO A 46 -13.14 3.56 1.63
C PRO A 46 -13.47 4.28 0.32
N LYS A 47 -14.38 5.24 0.36
CA LYS A 47 -14.78 5.99 -0.84
C LYS A 47 -13.94 7.25 -1.07
N LEU A 48 -13.02 7.55 -0.18
CA LEU A 48 -12.21 8.77 -0.24
C LEU A 48 -11.18 8.72 -1.36
N TYR A 49 -10.72 7.54 -1.73
CA TYR A 49 -9.65 7.37 -2.70
C TYR A 49 -10.17 7.07 -4.08
N LYS A 50 -9.57 7.71 -5.07
CA LYS A 50 -9.98 7.56 -6.46
C LYS A 50 -9.53 6.22 -7.04
N ALA A 51 -10.11 5.87 -8.19
CA ALA A 51 -9.77 4.65 -8.90
C ALA A 51 -8.28 4.61 -9.24
N GLY A 52 -7.70 3.41 -9.12
CA GLY A 52 -6.32 3.18 -9.49
C GLY A 52 -6.14 2.95 -10.98
N ARG A 53 -4.88 2.82 -11.40
CA ARG A 53 -4.52 2.57 -12.80
C ARG A 53 -5.06 1.24 -13.32
N VAL A 54 -5.19 0.26 -12.43
CA VAL A 54 -5.78 -1.02 -12.77
C VAL A 54 -7.25 -0.99 -12.38
N ARG A 55 -8.11 -1.48 -13.27
CA ARG A 55 -9.55 -1.51 -13.03
C ARG A 55 -9.86 -2.29 -11.74
N GLY A 56 -10.75 -1.75 -10.94
CA GLY A 56 -11.16 -2.37 -9.69
C GLY A 56 -10.24 -2.10 -8.52
N THR A 57 -9.19 -1.31 -8.73
CA THR A 57 -8.26 -0.96 -7.66
C THR A 57 -8.39 0.50 -7.26
N ARG A 58 -7.80 0.82 -6.12
CA ARG A 58 -7.63 2.17 -5.61
C ARG A 58 -6.19 2.37 -5.25
N GLU A 59 -5.70 3.60 -5.36
CA GLU A 59 -4.32 3.92 -5.02
C GLU A 59 -4.29 4.89 -3.86
N ILE A 60 -3.53 4.54 -2.83
CA ILE A 60 -3.36 5.35 -1.63
C ILE A 60 -1.93 5.88 -1.65
N VAL A 61 -1.78 7.19 -1.79
CA VAL A 61 -0.46 7.83 -1.73
C VAL A 61 -0.05 7.91 -0.26
N VAL A 62 1.04 7.27 0.09
CA VAL A 62 1.57 7.27 1.45
C VAL A 62 2.54 8.43 1.65
N ARG A 63 3.45 8.58 0.68
CA ARG A 63 4.40 9.69 0.59
C ARG A 63 4.56 9.98 -0.90
N PRO A 64 5.20 11.10 -1.29
CA PRO A 64 5.35 11.40 -2.71
C PRO A 64 5.95 10.26 -3.53
N ASN A 65 6.75 9.40 -2.89
CA ASN A 65 7.44 8.31 -3.58
C ASN A 65 6.93 6.90 -3.26
N TYR A 66 5.83 6.76 -2.50
CA TYR A 66 5.26 5.43 -2.19
C TYR A 66 3.76 5.42 -2.31
N VAL A 67 3.25 4.37 -2.94
CA VAL A 67 1.82 4.19 -3.22
C VAL A 67 1.42 2.77 -2.84
N MET A 68 0.27 2.63 -2.17
CA MET A 68 -0.34 1.31 -1.94
C MET A 68 -1.47 1.11 -2.93
N VAL A 69 -1.48 -0.06 -3.58
CA VAL A 69 -2.56 -0.46 -4.47
C VAL A 69 -3.50 -1.36 -3.70
N CYS A 70 -4.76 -0.97 -3.60
CA CYS A 70 -5.76 -1.66 -2.79
C CYS A 70 -7.00 -1.99 -3.59
N ARG A 71 -7.75 -2.98 -3.11
CA ARG A 71 -9.07 -3.30 -3.61
C ARG A 71 -10.05 -3.28 -2.45
N ILE A 72 -11.21 -2.69 -2.67
CA ILE A 72 -12.29 -2.67 -1.68
C ILE A 72 -13.25 -3.81 -2.01
N GLU A 73 -13.47 -4.71 -1.05
CA GLU A 73 -14.46 -5.76 -1.18
C GLU A 73 -15.61 -5.49 -0.24
N ASP A 74 -16.75 -5.10 -0.80
CA ASP A 74 -17.91 -4.74 0.00
C ASP A 74 -18.54 -5.97 0.69
N GLU A 75 -18.56 -7.11 0.02
CA GLU A 75 -19.18 -8.32 0.55
C GLU A 75 -18.50 -8.78 1.84
N SER A 76 -17.18 -8.72 1.91
CA SER A 76 -16.44 -9.11 3.10
C SER A 76 -16.09 -7.94 3.99
N SER A 77 -16.50 -6.73 3.61
CA SER A 77 -16.17 -5.48 4.30
C SER A 77 -14.66 -5.37 4.53
N SER A 78 -13.89 -5.55 3.46
CA SER A 78 -12.43 -5.61 3.54
C SER A 78 -11.76 -4.62 2.61
N VAL A 79 -10.66 -4.06 3.09
CA VAL A 79 -9.66 -3.37 2.26
C VAL A 79 -8.50 -4.35 2.08
N ILE A 80 -8.23 -4.71 0.85
CA ILE A 80 -7.18 -5.67 0.52
C ILE A 80 -6.02 -4.92 -0.10
N VAL A 81 -4.87 -4.94 0.58
CA VAL A 81 -3.65 -4.32 0.04
C VAL A 81 -2.99 -5.32 -0.88
N LEU A 82 -2.94 -5.00 -2.16
CA LEU A 82 -2.40 -5.88 -3.20
C LEU A 82 -0.91 -5.70 -3.38
N ARG A 83 -0.44 -4.46 -3.39
CA ARG A 83 0.97 -4.12 -3.57
C ARG A 83 1.31 -2.85 -2.81
N VAL A 84 2.59 -2.71 -2.46
CA VAL A 84 3.17 -1.45 -2.01
C VAL A 84 4.31 -1.13 -2.95
N LEU A 85 4.24 0.02 -3.62
CA LEU A 85 5.11 0.34 -4.73
C LEU A 85 5.84 1.66 -4.51
N HIS A 86 7.11 1.70 -4.95
CA HIS A 86 7.78 2.97 -5.15
C HIS A 86 7.13 3.66 -6.35
N ALA A 87 6.92 4.97 -6.28
CA ALA A 87 6.21 5.71 -7.33
C ALA A 87 6.90 5.62 -8.69
N ALA A 88 8.21 5.37 -8.72
CA ALA A 88 8.95 5.18 -9.96
C ALA A 88 8.78 3.79 -10.56
N GLN A 89 8.24 2.83 -9.80
CA GLN A 89 7.99 1.49 -10.32
C GLN A 89 6.87 1.52 -11.34
N GLN A 90 7.03 0.72 -12.38
CA GLN A 90 5.99 0.60 -13.38
C GLN A 90 4.86 -0.29 -12.86
N TRP A 91 3.63 0.24 -12.89
CA TRP A 91 2.46 -0.50 -12.45
C TRP A 91 1.29 -0.22 -13.38
N PRO A 92 0.60 -1.24 -13.89
CA PRO A 92 0.98 -2.66 -13.76
C PRO A 92 2.27 -2.97 -14.50
N PRO A 93 2.95 -4.08 -14.14
CA PRO A 93 4.18 -4.45 -14.84
C PRO A 93 3.90 -4.67 -16.32
N THR A 94 4.79 -4.20 -17.17
CA THR A 94 4.71 -4.50 -18.61
C THR A 94 5.62 -5.67 -18.94
N LYS A 95 5.26 -6.36 -19.97
CA LYS A 95 6.10 -7.45 -20.44
C LYS A 95 7.31 -6.95 -21.19
#